data_1f0fbd3b9d8f231452383695d1b4e16d
#
_entry.id   1f0fbd3b9d8f231452383695d1b4e16d
#
_cell.length_a   1.000
_cell.length_b   1.000
_cell.length_c   1.000
_cell.angle_alpha   90.00
_cell.angle_beta   90.00
_cell.angle_gamma   90.00
#
_symmetry.space_group_name_H-M   'P 1'
#
loop_
_entity.id
_entity.type
_entity.pdbx_description
1 polymer ?
#
loop_
_entity_poly.entity_id
_entity_poly.type
_entity_poly.pdbx_seq_one_letter_code
_entity_poly.pdbx_strand_id
1 'polypeptide(L)'
;MYPSYALGAHGSIAAILSAAPHASVELWNAVKAGNHARALELHQKLLTLWNAIVSDNLPACTRYAQSLQGLPPTFSRAPMPEASPAQQAAIRKALEGLGALGGSREAAE
;
A
#
# COMPACT_ATOMS: atom_id res chain seq x y z
N MET A 1 0.49 9.60 5.84
CA MET A 1 1.72 9.24 6.59
C MET A 1 2.86 10.24 6.40
N TYR A 2 3.21 10.62 5.17
CA TYR A 2 4.33 11.54 4.96
C TYR A 2 4.20 12.87 5.73
N PRO A 3 3.07 13.58 5.69
CA PRO A 3 2.94 14.82 6.47
C PRO A 3 3.10 14.60 7.98
N SER A 4 2.57 13.50 8.50
CA SER A 4 2.70 13.17 9.92
C SER A 4 4.15 12.90 10.32
N TYR A 5 4.88 12.17 9.50
CA TYR A 5 6.31 11.90 9.73
C TYR A 5 7.15 13.17 9.63
N ALA A 6 6.86 14.03 8.66
CA ALA A 6 7.53 15.32 8.52
C ALA A 6 7.31 16.23 9.73
N LEU A 7 6.16 16.11 10.40
CA LEU A 7 5.83 16.85 11.61
C LEU A 7 6.36 16.18 12.89
N GLY A 8 7.08 15.07 12.79
CA GLY A 8 7.73 14.44 13.93
C GLY A 8 7.02 13.24 14.54
N ALA A 9 6.02 12.67 13.88
CA ALA A 9 5.37 11.45 14.35
C ALA A 9 6.38 10.29 14.41
N HIS A 10 6.23 9.45 15.44
CA HIS A 10 7.12 8.31 15.68
C HIS A 10 6.71 7.02 14.95
N GLY A 11 5.55 7.03 14.34
CA GLY A 11 5.04 5.87 13.63
C GLY A 11 3.63 6.11 13.12
N SER A 12 3.01 5.04 12.63
CA SER A 12 1.67 5.11 12.05
C SER A 12 0.93 3.80 12.26
N ILE A 13 -0.37 3.90 12.49
CA ILE A 13 -1.30 2.76 12.47
C ILE A 13 -2.25 3.02 11.32
N ALA A 14 -2.16 2.24 10.25
CA ALA A 14 -2.94 2.48 9.05
C ALA A 14 -3.10 1.21 8.21
N ALA A 15 -4.24 1.05 7.55
CA ALA A 15 -4.53 -0.08 6.68
C ALA A 15 -3.56 -0.17 5.50
N ILE A 16 -3.08 0.96 4.99
CA ILE A 16 -2.14 1.02 3.87
C ILE A 16 -0.83 0.27 4.16
N LEU A 17 -0.44 0.18 5.42
CA LEU A 17 0.76 -0.57 5.84
C LEU A 17 0.63 -2.06 5.52
N SER A 18 -0.57 -2.60 5.64
CA SER A 18 -0.85 -4.00 5.29
C SER A 18 -0.94 -4.23 3.79
N ALA A 19 -1.40 -3.22 3.05
CA ALA A 19 -1.54 -3.31 1.60
C ALA A 19 -0.20 -3.10 0.87
N ALA A 20 0.70 -2.27 1.40
CA ALA A 20 1.99 -1.95 0.78
C ALA A 20 3.08 -1.76 1.86
N PRO A 21 3.51 -2.85 2.53
CA PRO A 21 4.44 -2.75 3.64
C PRO A 21 5.82 -2.21 3.22
N HIS A 22 6.37 -2.68 2.12
CA HIS A 22 7.71 -2.25 1.68
C HIS A 22 7.77 -0.76 1.35
N ALA A 23 6.82 -0.26 0.56
CA ALA A 23 6.74 1.16 0.23
C ALA A 23 6.51 2.02 1.48
N SER A 24 5.75 1.52 2.44
CA SER A 24 5.48 2.23 3.69
C SER A 24 6.74 2.38 4.55
N VAL A 25 7.53 1.32 4.66
CA VAL A 25 8.83 1.35 5.36
C VAL A 25 9.82 2.26 4.62
N GLU A 26 9.85 2.18 3.30
CA GLU A 26 10.71 3.03 2.49
C GLU A 26 10.37 4.51 2.66
N LEU A 27 9.08 4.84 2.75
CA LEU A 27 8.64 6.21 3.06
C LEU A 27 9.19 6.69 4.40
N TRP A 28 9.07 5.87 5.45
CA TRP A 28 9.63 6.17 6.76
C TRP A 28 11.13 6.44 6.68
N ASN A 29 11.86 5.54 6.03
CA ASN A 29 13.30 5.65 5.89
C ASN A 29 13.70 6.93 5.11
N ALA A 30 12.96 7.27 4.06
CA ALA A 30 13.20 8.48 3.28
C ALA A 30 13.03 9.76 4.13
N VAL A 31 11.98 9.81 4.95
CA VAL A 31 11.76 10.95 5.86
C VAL A 31 12.87 11.03 6.90
N LYS A 32 13.26 9.92 7.51
CA LYS A 32 14.33 9.88 8.50
C LYS A 32 15.68 10.29 7.93
N ALA A 33 15.94 9.97 6.68
CA ALA A 33 17.15 10.39 5.97
C ALA A 33 17.11 11.83 5.45
N GLY A 34 16.00 12.54 5.62
CA GLY A 34 15.82 13.89 5.07
C GLY A 34 15.62 13.93 3.56
N ASN A 35 15.35 12.79 2.92
CA ASN A 35 15.14 12.70 1.47
C ASN A 35 13.68 13.00 1.13
N HIS A 36 13.32 14.28 1.16
CA HIS A 36 11.95 14.72 0.93
C HIS A 36 11.45 14.46 -0.49
N ALA A 37 12.33 14.52 -1.49
CA ALA A 37 11.96 14.23 -2.88
C ALA A 37 11.49 12.78 -3.02
N ARG A 38 12.22 11.82 -2.46
CA ARG A 38 11.83 10.41 -2.46
C ARG A 38 10.59 10.16 -1.62
N ALA A 39 10.50 10.80 -0.45
CA ALA A 39 9.34 10.71 0.43
C ALA A 39 8.07 11.19 -0.27
N LEU A 40 8.13 12.31 -0.99
CA LEU A 40 7.00 12.84 -1.73
C LEU A 40 6.58 11.90 -2.87
N GLU A 41 7.52 11.35 -3.62
CA GLU A 41 7.25 10.38 -4.68
C GLU A 41 6.50 9.16 -4.13
N LEU A 42 7.00 8.58 -3.04
CA LEU A 42 6.38 7.43 -2.38
C LEU A 42 5.00 7.78 -1.83
N HIS A 43 4.86 8.96 -1.23
CA HIS A 43 3.57 9.45 -0.72
C HIS A 43 2.52 9.51 -1.82
N GLN A 44 2.86 10.07 -2.97
CA GLN A 44 1.94 10.20 -4.10
C GLN A 44 1.50 8.83 -4.63
N LYS A 45 2.43 7.89 -4.74
CA LYS A 45 2.13 6.51 -5.16
C LYS A 45 1.29 5.76 -4.13
N LEU A 46 1.59 5.91 -2.85
CA LEU A 46 0.80 5.33 -1.77
C LEU A 46 -0.60 5.94 -1.70
N LEU A 47 -0.74 7.23 -1.98
CA LEU A 47 -2.04 7.89 -2.05
C LEU A 47 -2.90 7.32 -3.19
N THR A 48 -2.29 7.04 -4.33
CA THR A 48 -2.97 6.39 -5.46
C THR A 48 -3.52 5.02 -5.04
N LEU A 49 -2.71 4.23 -4.33
CA LEU A 49 -3.16 2.94 -3.80
C LEU A 49 -4.25 3.12 -2.74
N TRP A 50 -4.10 4.08 -1.84
CA TRP A 50 -5.11 4.38 -0.83
C TRP A 50 -6.46 4.68 -1.45
N ASN A 51 -6.49 5.53 -2.47
CA ASN A 51 -7.72 5.87 -3.18
C ASN A 51 -8.34 4.66 -3.91
N ALA A 52 -7.54 3.66 -4.24
CA ALA A 52 -8.02 2.42 -4.85
C ALA A 52 -8.64 1.45 -3.84
N ILE A 53 -8.19 1.48 -2.57
CA ILE A 53 -8.66 0.52 -1.55
C ILE A 53 -9.68 1.10 -0.57
N VAL A 54 -9.72 2.42 -0.39
CA VAL A 54 -10.59 3.07 0.59
C VAL A 54 -12.03 3.04 0.14
N SER A 55 -12.84 2.20 0.79
CA SER A 55 -14.28 2.11 0.61
C SER A 55 -14.88 1.26 1.73
N ASP A 56 -16.19 1.00 1.67
CA ASP A 56 -16.89 0.21 2.68
C ASP A 56 -16.33 -1.21 2.80
N ASN A 57 -15.71 -1.75 1.75
CA ASN A 57 -15.06 -3.05 1.75
C ASN A 57 -13.52 -2.95 1.83
N LEU A 58 -12.99 -1.96 2.53
CA LEU A 58 -11.56 -1.75 2.71
C LEU A 58 -10.79 -3.03 3.10
N PRO A 59 -11.23 -3.85 4.05
CA PRO A 59 -10.54 -5.11 4.37
C PRO A 59 -10.43 -6.06 3.19
N ALA A 60 -11.48 -6.19 2.38
CA ALA A 60 -11.46 -7.05 1.20
C ALA A 60 -10.48 -6.53 0.14
N CYS A 61 -10.47 -5.22 -0.10
CA CYS A 61 -9.53 -4.58 -1.01
C CYS A 61 -8.07 -4.74 -0.53
N THR A 62 -7.83 -4.60 0.76
CA THR A 62 -6.51 -4.82 1.37
C THR A 62 -6.06 -6.27 1.18
N ARG A 63 -6.93 -7.24 1.41
CA ARG A 63 -6.64 -8.67 1.18
C ARG A 63 -6.32 -8.96 -0.29
N TYR A 64 -7.04 -8.32 -1.20
CA TYR A 64 -6.76 -8.45 -2.62
C TYR A 64 -5.37 -7.90 -2.97
N ALA A 65 -5.02 -6.73 -2.44
CA ALA A 65 -3.68 -6.17 -2.63
C ALA A 65 -2.58 -7.10 -2.11
N GLN A 66 -2.80 -7.71 -0.95
CA GLN A 66 -1.87 -8.69 -0.38
C GLN A 66 -1.72 -9.93 -1.26
N SER A 67 -2.81 -10.44 -1.83
CA SER A 67 -2.76 -11.62 -2.71
C SER A 67 -1.95 -11.36 -3.98
N LEU A 68 -2.02 -10.16 -4.53
CA LEU A 68 -1.22 -9.76 -5.68
C LEU A 68 0.29 -9.72 -5.37
N GLN A 69 0.65 -9.60 -4.11
CA GLN A 69 2.04 -9.53 -3.66
C GLN A 69 2.55 -10.89 -3.16
N GLY A 70 1.84 -11.95 -3.45
CA GLY A 70 2.28 -13.32 -3.19
C GLY A 70 1.82 -13.93 -1.88
N LEU A 71 0.92 -13.28 -1.14
CA LEU A 71 0.26 -13.92 -0.01
C LEU A 71 -0.89 -14.80 -0.50
N PRO A 72 -1.23 -15.89 0.22
CA PRO A 72 -2.37 -16.71 -0.14
C PRO A 72 -3.65 -15.89 -0.16
N PRO A 73 -4.58 -16.14 -1.12
CA PRO A 73 -5.88 -15.50 -1.10
C PRO A 73 -6.62 -15.76 0.20
N THR A 74 -7.16 -14.71 0.79
CA THR A 74 -7.98 -14.79 2.00
C THR A 74 -9.28 -14.02 1.78
N PHE A 75 -10.28 -14.31 2.60
CA PHE A 75 -11.61 -13.75 2.45
C PHE A 75 -12.03 -13.05 3.73
N SER A 76 -12.74 -11.95 3.58
CA SER A 76 -13.37 -11.27 4.70
C SER A 76 -14.62 -12.05 5.13
N ARG A 77 -14.96 -11.96 6.41
CA ARG A 77 -16.18 -12.59 6.92
C ARG A 77 -17.41 -11.94 6.27
N ALA A 78 -18.39 -12.77 5.89
CA ALA A 78 -19.68 -12.28 5.42
C ALA A 78 -20.34 -11.36 6.48
N PRO A 79 -21.06 -10.32 6.08
CA PRO A 79 -21.55 -10.01 4.72
C PRO A 79 -20.64 -9.10 3.89
N MET A 80 -19.38 -8.92 4.24
CA MET A 80 -18.48 -8.02 3.49
C MET A 80 -18.29 -8.52 2.05
N PRO A 81 -18.57 -7.69 1.02
CA PRO A 81 -18.34 -8.09 -0.35
C PRO A 81 -16.84 -8.11 -0.69
N GLU A 82 -16.48 -8.97 -1.64
CA GLU A 82 -15.15 -8.99 -2.21
C GLU A 82 -14.87 -7.70 -3.01
N ALA A 83 -13.59 -7.45 -3.30
CA ALA A 83 -13.20 -6.34 -4.16
C ALA A 83 -13.85 -6.49 -5.54
N SER A 84 -14.49 -5.42 -6.02
CA SER A 84 -15.13 -5.41 -7.34
C SER A 84 -14.08 -5.47 -8.46
N PRO A 85 -14.47 -5.87 -9.69
CA PRO A 85 -13.54 -5.85 -10.83
C PRO A 85 -12.88 -4.49 -11.05
N ALA A 86 -13.61 -3.40 -10.87
CA ALA A 86 -13.06 -2.03 -10.99
C ALA A 86 -12.04 -1.74 -9.88
N GLN A 87 -12.33 -2.13 -8.64
CA GLN A 87 -11.40 -2.00 -7.52
C GLN A 87 -10.15 -2.85 -7.75
N GLN A 88 -10.32 -4.09 -8.20
CA GLN A 88 -9.20 -4.98 -8.52
C GLN A 88 -8.27 -4.38 -9.57
N ALA A 89 -8.82 -3.81 -10.63
CA ALA A 89 -8.03 -3.17 -11.69
C ALA A 89 -7.25 -1.94 -11.16
N ALA A 90 -7.90 -1.10 -10.37
CA ALA A 90 -7.28 0.08 -9.77
C ALA A 90 -6.16 -0.29 -8.78
N ILE A 91 -6.38 -1.31 -7.96
CA ILE A 91 -5.39 -1.81 -6.99
C ILE A 91 -4.18 -2.37 -7.73
N ARG A 92 -4.39 -3.19 -8.75
CA ARG A 92 -3.30 -3.75 -9.56
C ARG A 92 -2.46 -2.64 -10.18
N LYS A 93 -3.09 -1.66 -10.81
CA LYS A 93 -2.39 -0.54 -11.44
C LYS A 93 -1.57 0.27 -10.42
N ALA A 94 -2.13 0.53 -9.26
CA ALA A 94 -1.44 1.27 -8.20
C ALA A 94 -0.22 0.49 -7.68
N LEU A 95 -0.34 -0.83 -7.49
CA LEU A 95 0.77 -1.68 -7.05
C LEU A 95 1.86 -1.79 -8.13
N GLU A 96 1.49 -1.83 -9.40
CA GLU A 96 2.46 -1.75 -10.50
C GLU A 96 3.26 -0.45 -10.44
N GLY A 97 2.60 0.67 -10.20
CA GLY A 97 3.24 1.97 -10.05
C GLY A 97 4.22 2.03 -8.86
N LEU A 98 3.99 1.23 -7.81
CA LEU A 98 4.87 1.09 -6.67
C LEU A 98 6.01 0.08 -6.90
N GLY A 99 6.00 -0.66 -8.01
CA GLY A 99 6.94 -1.75 -8.25
C GLY A 99 6.73 -2.95 -7.33
N ALA A 100 5.52 -3.11 -6.78
CA ALA A 100 5.21 -4.15 -5.80
C ALA A 100 4.84 -5.50 -6.43
N LEU A 101 4.63 -5.55 -7.75
CA LEU A 101 4.26 -6.77 -8.47
C LEU A 101 5.46 -7.34 -9.21
N GLY A 102 5.81 -8.59 -8.92
CA GLY A 102 6.86 -9.32 -9.62
C GLY A 102 8.27 -8.76 -9.38
N GLY A 103 9.29 -9.34 -9.93
CA GLY A 103 10.68 -8.87 -10.10
C GLY A 103 11.43 -8.17 -8.95
N SER A 104 10.77 -7.39 -8.15
CA SER A 104 11.42 -6.65 -7.06
C SER A 104 11.72 -7.51 -5.81
N ARG A 105 11.13 -8.71 -5.73
CA ARG A 105 11.39 -9.62 -4.61
C ARG A 105 12.71 -10.36 -4.72
N GLU A 106 13.13 -10.67 -5.95
CA GLU A 106 14.42 -11.35 -6.18
C GLU A 106 15.61 -10.43 -5.88
N ALA A 107 15.42 -9.13 -6.02
CA ALA A 107 16.48 -8.15 -5.74
C ALA A 107 16.63 -7.82 -4.24
N ALA A 108 15.67 -8.21 -3.39
CA ALA A 108 15.68 -7.94 -1.95
C ALA A 108 16.17 -9.14 -1.10
N GLU A 109 16.32 -10.29 -1.73
CA GLU A 109 16.95 -11.48 -1.13
C GLU A 109 18.46 -11.53 -1.44
#